data_16d541f7609fef21008a8c7a5f857624
#
_entry.id   16d541f7609fef21008a8c7a5f857624
#
_cell.length_a   1.000
_cell.length_b   1.000
_cell.length_c   1.000
_cell.angle_alpha   90.00
_cell.angle_beta   90.00
_cell.angle_gamma   90.00
#
_symmetry.space_group_name_H-M   'P 1'
#
loop_
_entity.id
_entity.type
_entity.pdbx_description
1 polymer ?
#
loop_
_entity_poly.entity_id
_entity_poly.type
_entity_poly.pdbx_seq_one_letter_code
_entity_poly.pdbx_strand_id
1 'polypeptide(L)'
;MKKKNILNWAWQIGLALLIVVLDRVTKDSIMANYSVGEVFAEIPFVADFMYVQNTGAAFSLLSDNTMLLSLISILFVVALVIYKIVTKPQGFMQNLAIVLFFSGALGNAIDRVIYKFVVDFIDIKWFNFPVFNIADIAIVLGAVAAIIFVLFFDKSEGNKR
;
A
#
# COMPACT_ATOMS: atom_id res chain seq x y z
N MET A 1 -10.17 21.58 -21.68
CA MET A 1 -10.16 21.27 -20.24
C MET A 1 -10.72 19.88 -19.89
N LYS A 2 -11.89 19.43 -20.38
CA LYS A 2 -12.47 18.10 -20.04
C LYS A 2 -11.58 16.88 -20.38
N LYS A 3 -10.92 16.86 -21.55
CA LYS A 3 -10.09 15.74 -22.01
C LYS A 3 -8.86 15.48 -21.11
N LYS A 4 -8.21 16.55 -20.64
CA LYS A 4 -7.02 16.46 -19.76
C LYS A 4 -7.38 15.90 -18.38
N ASN A 5 -8.56 16.22 -17.85
CA ASN A 5 -9.04 15.68 -16.59
C ASN A 5 -9.41 14.19 -16.70
N ILE A 6 -10.04 13.77 -17.80
CA ILE A 6 -10.40 12.35 -18.02
C ILE A 6 -9.13 11.50 -18.08
N LEU A 7 -8.11 11.92 -18.82
CA LEU A 7 -6.85 11.18 -18.93
C LEU A 7 -6.12 11.11 -17.59
N ASN A 8 -6.21 12.19 -16.79
CA ASN A 8 -5.60 12.23 -15.46
C ASN A 8 -6.27 11.25 -14.47
N TRP A 9 -7.57 11.07 -14.54
CA TRP A 9 -8.27 10.07 -13.74
C TRP A 9 -8.03 8.63 -14.24
N ALA A 10 -7.96 8.45 -15.55
CA ALA A 10 -7.82 7.13 -16.16
C ALA A 10 -6.53 6.42 -15.73
N TRP A 11 -5.36 7.09 -15.76
CA TRP A 11 -4.10 6.48 -15.32
C TRP A 11 -4.10 6.18 -13.82
N GLN A 12 -4.74 7.03 -12.99
CA GLN A 12 -4.82 6.83 -11.55
C GLN A 12 -5.66 5.61 -11.19
N ILE A 13 -6.83 5.50 -11.81
CA ILE A 13 -7.71 4.35 -11.63
C ILE A 13 -7.02 3.08 -12.15
N GLY A 14 -6.41 3.15 -13.34
CA GLY A 14 -5.69 2.03 -13.93
C GLY A 14 -4.55 1.53 -13.03
N LEU A 15 -3.73 2.44 -12.48
CA LEU A 15 -2.64 2.09 -11.56
C LEU A 15 -3.18 1.52 -10.24
N ALA A 16 -4.23 2.13 -9.67
CA ALA A 16 -4.85 1.63 -8.45
C ALA A 16 -5.38 0.21 -8.62
N LEU A 17 -6.12 -0.04 -9.70
CA LEU A 17 -6.65 -1.37 -10.03
C LEU A 17 -5.51 -2.38 -10.24
N LEU A 18 -4.48 -2.00 -10.98
CA LEU A 18 -3.32 -2.88 -11.21
C LEU A 18 -2.69 -3.33 -9.90
N ILE A 19 -2.40 -2.39 -8.98
CA ILE A 19 -1.76 -2.70 -7.70
C ILE A 19 -2.67 -3.60 -6.85
N VAL A 20 -3.95 -3.24 -6.71
CA VAL A 20 -4.89 -4.02 -5.89
C VAL A 20 -5.10 -5.43 -6.46
N VAL A 21 -5.21 -5.55 -7.78
CA VAL A 21 -5.36 -6.86 -8.43
C VAL A 21 -4.10 -7.70 -8.28
N LEU A 22 -2.91 -7.13 -8.50
CA LEU A 22 -1.64 -7.84 -8.31
C LEU A 22 -1.48 -8.30 -6.86
N ASP A 23 -1.73 -7.43 -5.89
CA ASP A 23 -1.69 -7.78 -4.48
C ASP A 23 -2.67 -8.92 -4.16
N ARG A 24 -3.92 -8.80 -4.63
CA ARG A 24 -4.95 -9.81 -4.37
C ARG A 24 -4.63 -11.15 -5.00
N VAL A 25 -4.29 -11.18 -6.30
CA VAL A 25 -3.99 -12.42 -7.03
C VAL A 25 -2.77 -13.14 -6.42
N THR A 26 -1.75 -12.38 -6.03
CA THR A 26 -0.56 -12.95 -5.39
C THR A 26 -0.90 -13.58 -4.04
N LYS A 27 -1.62 -12.87 -3.19
CA LYS A 27 -2.03 -13.34 -1.87
C LYS A 27 -2.96 -14.56 -1.95
N ASP A 28 -3.94 -14.53 -2.86
CA ASP A 28 -4.84 -15.66 -3.07
C ASP A 28 -4.09 -16.91 -3.58
N SER A 29 -3.13 -16.73 -4.49
CA SER A 29 -2.29 -17.81 -4.97
C SER A 29 -1.45 -18.43 -3.84
N ILE A 30 -0.89 -17.59 -2.97
CA ILE A 30 -0.09 -18.06 -1.82
C ILE A 30 -0.96 -18.85 -0.85
N MET A 31 -2.12 -18.32 -0.47
CA MET A 31 -3.05 -19.01 0.43
C MET A 31 -3.57 -20.33 -0.12
N ALA A 32 -3.70 -20.45 -1.44
CA ALA A 32 -4.22 -21.65 -2.07
C ALA A 32 -3.19 -22.78 -2.20
N ASN A 33 -1.88 -22.44 -2.26
CA ASN A 33 -0.85 -23.41 -2.64
C ASN A 33 0.18 -23.72 -1.54
N TYR A 34 0.27 -22.90 -0.48
CA TYR A 34 1.32 -23.04 0.54
C TYR A 34 0.76 -23.03 1.95
N SER A 35 1.48 -23.70 2.86
CA SER A 35 1.16 -23.72 4.29
C SER A 35 1.77 -22.52 5.01
N VAL A 36 1.13 -22.07 6.11
CA VAL A 36 1.67 -20.99 6.93
C VAL A 36 3.06 -21.34 7.47
N GLY A 37 4.03 -20.45 7.27
CA GLY A 37 5.43 -20.65 7.62
C GLY A 37 6.26 -21.36 6.55
N GLU A 38 5.66 -21.80 5.45
CA GLU A 38 6.38 -22.47 4.36
C GLU A 38 7.18 -21.47 3.53
N VAL A 39 8.45 -21.75 3.30
CA VAL A 39 9.32 -21.05 2.34
C VAL A 39 9.15 -21.72 0.99
N PHE A 40 8.58 -21.04 0.01
CA PHE A 40 8.24 -21.59 -1.29
C PHE A 40 9.14 -21.14 -2.44
N ALA A 41 9.94 -20.07 -2.21
CA ALA A 41 10.96 -19.62 -3.15
C ALA A 41 12.05 -18.86 -2.43
N GLU A 42 13.26 -18.82 -3.01
CA GLU A 42 14.40 -18.10 -2.46
C GLU A 42 15.15 -17.35 -3.57
N ILE A 43 15.60 -16.15 -3.24
CA ILE A 43 16.67 -15.47 -3.97
C ILE A 43 17.89 -15.51 -3.05
N PRO A 44 18.91 -16.34 -3.35
CA PRO A 44 20.05 -16.52 -2.47
C PRO A 44 20.66 -15.20 -2.01
N PHE A 45 20.92 -15.06 -0.71
CA PHE A 45 21.48 -13.87 -0.06
C PHE A 45 20.62 -12.60 -0.13
N VAL A 46 19.45 -12.60 -0.77
CA VAL A 46 18.60 -11.40 -0.96
C VAL A 46 17.30 -11.51 -0.19
N ALA A 47 16.47 -12.48 -0.51
CA ALA A 47 15.15 -12.60 0.06
C ALA A 47 14.64 -14.05 0.04
N ASP A 48 13.81 -14.40 1.02
CA ASP A 48 12.96 -15.58 1.00
C ASP A 48 11.52 -15.18 0.70
N PHE A 49 10.79 -16.08 0.06
CA PHE A 49 9.35 -15.95 -0.11
C PHE A 49 8.67 -17.01 0.76
N MET A 50 8.00 -16.56 1.80
CA MET A 50 7.38 -17.41 2.80
C MET A 50 5.96 -16.94 3.13
N TYR A 51 5.03 -17.87 3.38
CA TYR A 51 3.68 -17.49 3.73
C TYR A 51 3.55 -17.15 5.22
N VAL A 52 3.23 -15.91 5.53
CA VAL A 52 2.99 -15.42 6.89
C VAL A 52 1.59 -14.83 7.02
N GLN A 53 0.88 -15.17 8.11
CA GLN A 53 -0.36 -14.53 8.51
C GLN A 53 -0.08 -13.46 9.57
N ASN A 54 -0.11 -12.20 9.15
CA ASN A 54 0.18 -11.06 10.02
C ASN A 54 -1.12 -10.54 10.67
N THR A 55 -1.29 -10.78 11.96
CA THR A 55 -2.44 -10.29 12.74
C THR A 55 -2.23 -8.88 13.31
N GLY A 56 -1.01 -8.33 13.21
CA GLY A 56 -0.63 -7.01 13.71
C GLY A 56 -0.48 -5.94 12.63
N ALA A 57 0.13 -4.83 13.04
CA ALA A 57 0.76 -3.87 12.15
C ALA A 57 2.25 -4.20 12.00
N ALA A 58 3.03 -3.30 11.36
CA ALA A 58 4.48 -3.45 11.29
C ALA A 58 5.09 -3.66 12.69
N PHE A 59 6.08 -4.54 12.80
CA PHE A 59 6.73 -4.92 14.06
C PHE A 59 5.78 -5.52 15.12
N SER A 60 4.72 -6.21 14.68
CA SER A 60 3.71 -6.83 15.57
C SER A 60 3.02 -5.85 16.51
N LEU A 61 3.04 -4.55 16.19
CA LEU A 61 2.29 -3.56 16.95
C LEU A 61 0.79 -3.87 16.82
N LEU A 62 0.07 -3.80 17.96
CA LEU A 62 -1.34 -4.13 18.06
C LEU A 62 -1.67 -5.56 17.59
N SER A 63 -0.74 -6.53 17.79
CA SER A 63 -1.02 -7.95 17.58
C SER A 63 -2.35 -8.30 18.25
N ASP A 64 -3.16 -9.13 17.59
CA ASP A 64 -4.48 -9.56 18.02
C ASP A 64 -5.60 -8.49 18.00
N ASN A 65 -5.30 -7.25 17.56
CA ASN A 65 -6.30 -6.19 17.45
C ASN A 65 -6.64 -5.88 15.97
N THR A 66 -6.81 -6.94 15.17
CA THR A 66 -7.07 -6.85 13.72
C THR A 66 -8.29 -6.02 13.37
N MET A 67 -9.29 -6.00 14.26
CA MET A 67 -10.49 -5.17 14.06
C MET A 67 -10.17 -3.67 14.12
N LEU A 68 -9.35 -3.24 15.08
CA LEU A 68 -8.89 -1.85 15.18
C LEU A 68 -8.03 -1.48 13.98
N LEU A 69 -7.11 -2.35 13.57
CA LEU A 69 -6.28 -2.15 12.39
C LEU A 69 -7.11 -2.07 11.10
N SER A 70 -8.16 -2.89 10.98
CA SER A 70 -9.12 -2.81 9.86
C SER A 70 -9.81 -1.44 9.83
N LEU A 71 -10.30 -0.98 10.98
CA LEU A 71 -10.97 0.31 11.09
C LEU A 71 -10.02 1.47 10.71
N ILE A 72 -8.80 1.46 11.24
CA ILE A 72 -7.77 2.47 10.90
C ILE A 72 -7.49 2.48 9.40
N SER A 73 -7.30 1.30 8.78
CA SER A 73 -7.04 1.19 7.34
C SER A 73 -8.21 1.73 6.52
N ILE A 74 -9.45 1.40 6.88
CA ILE A 74 -10.65 1.89 6.19
C ILE A 74 -10.77 3.41 6.34
N LEU A 75 -10.60 3.93 7.55
CA LEU A 75 -10.64 5.38 7.80
C LEU A 75 -9.57 6.12 7.00
N PHE A 76 -8.38 5.55 6.88
CA PHE A 76 -7.29 6.12 6.08
C PHE A 76 -7.65 6.14 4.58
N VAL A 77 -8.20 5.05 4.04
CA VAL A 77 -8.68 4.98 2.64
C VAL A 77 -9.76 6.04 2.39
N VAL A 78 -10.74 6.15 3.29
CA VAL A 78 -11.82 7.15 3.19
C VAL A 78 -11.24 8.58 3.24
N ALA A 79 -10.31 8.84 4.16
CA ALA A 79 -9.65 10.15 4.28
C ALA A 79 -8.90 10.53 3.00
N LEU A 80 -8.20 9.58 2.36
CA LEU A 80 -7.52 9.82 1.07
C LEU A 80 -8.51 10.16 -0.05
N VAL A 81 -9.67 9.49 -0.10
CA VAL A 81 -10.72 9.78 -1.09
C VAL A 81 -11.29 11.19 -0.86
N ILE A 82 -11.62 11.52 0.39
CA ILE A 82 -12.12 12.86 0.76
C ILE A 82 -11.09 13.93 0.41
N TYR A 83 -9.82 13.73 0.81
CA TYR A 83 -8.73 14.63 0.47
C TYR A 83 -8.64 14.86 -1.04
N LYS A 84 -8.68 13.79 -1.83
CA LYS A 84 -8.62 13.84 -3.28
C LYS A 84 -9.77 14.64 -3.90
N ILE A 85 -10.99 14.47 -3.38
CA ILE A 85 -12.20 15.14 -3.88
C ILE A 85 -12.18 16.63 -3.51
N VAL A 86 -11.78 16.94 -2.28
CA VAL A 86 -11.80 18.33 -1.75
C VAL A 86 -10.66 19.16 -2.34
N THR A 87 -9.42 18.65 -2.33
CA THR A 87 -8.24 19.44 -2.74
C THR A 87 -8.00 19.44 -4.25
N LYS A 88 -8.52 18.43 -4.96
CA LYS A 88 -8.37 18.27 -6.43
C LYS A 88 -6.93 18.44 -6.91
N PRO A 89 -5.97 17.70 -6.34
CA PRO A 89 -4.55 17.88 -6.63
C PRO A 89 -4.26 17.72 -8.12
N GLN A 90 -3.41 18.60 -8.65
CA GLN A 90 -3.06 18.61 -10.07
C GLN A 90 -1.63 18.10 -10.33
N GLY A 91 -0.78 18.07 -9.31
CA GLY A 91 0.60 17.61 -9.41
C GLY A 91 0.69 16.11 -9.62
N PHE A 92 1.61 15.66 -10.51
CA PHE A 92 1.83 14.24 -10.78
C PHE A 92 2.27 13.48 -9.51
N MET A 93 3.32 13.95 -8.82
CA MET A 93 3.85 13.29 -7.61
C MET A 93 2.82 13.22 -6.49
N GLN A 94 2.05 14.28 -6.28
CA GLN A 94 0.97 14.30 -5.29
C GLN A 94 -0.11 13.27 -5.60
N ASN A 95 -0.53 13.19 -6.88
CA ASN A 95 -1.50 12.19 -7.32
C ASN A 95 -0.95 10.76 -7.25
N LEU A 96 0.32 10.58 -7.59
CA LEU A 96 1.00 9.29 -7.50
C LEU A 96 1.03 8.81 -6.04
N ALA A 97 1.41 9.67 -5.10
CA ALA A 97 1.41 9.35 -3.68
C ALA A 97 0.02 8.91 -3.18
N ILE A 98 -1.03 9.66 -3.56
CA ILE A 98 -2.41 9.34 -3.18
C ILE A 98 -2.82 7.96 -3.71
N VAL A 99 -2.54 7.68 -4.99
CA VAL A 99 -2.90 6.39 -5.61
C VAL A 99 -2.17 5.23 -4.94
N LEU A 100 -0.88 5.37 -4.68
CA LEU A 100 -0.06 4.34 -4.05
C LEU A 100 -0.52 4.06 -2.61
N PHE A 101 -0.74 5.10 -1.80
CA PHE A 101 -1.28 4.95 -0.45
C PHE A 101 -2.67 4.32 -0.46
N PHE A 102 -3.56 4.78 -1.34
CA PHE A 102 -4.90 4.25 -1.47
C PHE A 102 -4.88 2.75 -1.80
N SER A 103 -4.10 2.37 -2.81
CA SER A 103 -4.05 0.98 -3.29
C SER A 103 -3.47 0.04 -2.24
N GLY A 104 -2.36 0.42 -1.60
CA GLY A 104 -1.73 -0.38 -0.57
C GLY A 104 -2.59 -0.49 0.70
N ALA A 105 -3.14 0.64 1.18
CA ALA A 105 -4.04 0.60 2.33
C ALA A 105 -5.31 -0.23 2.06
N LEU A 106 -5.88 -0.13 0.85
CA LEU A 106 -7.05 -0.91 0.44
C LEU A 106 -6.72 -2.41 0.36
N GLY A 107 -5.58 -2.80 -0.22
CA GLY A 107 -5.14 -4.21 -0.29
C GLY A 107 -5.09 -4.84 1.10
N ASN A 108 -4.39 -4.21 2.04
CA ASN A 108 -4.28 -4.71 3.40
C ASN A 108 -5.59 -4.58 4.22
N ALA A 109 -6.45 -3.62 3.89
CA ALA A 109 -7.77 -3.51 4.52
C ALA A 109 -8.69 -4.66 4.10
N ILE A 110 -8.67 -5.05 2.83
CA ILE A 110 -9.43 -6.19 2.30
C ILE A 110 -9.07 -7.46 3.07
N ASP A 111 -7.79 -7.74 3.23
CA ASP A 111 -7.33 -8.91 3.98
C ASP A 111 -7.84 -8.94 5.42
N ARG A 112 -7.66 -7.82 6.14
CA ARG A 112 -8.10 -7.72 7.54
C ARG A 112 -9.60 -7.86 7.71
N VAL A 113 -10.39 -7.32 6.80
CA VAL A 113 -11.85 -7.43 6.85
C VAL A 113 -12.30 -8.86 6.60
N ILE A 114 -11.72 -9.54 5.59
CA ILE A 114 -12.16 -10.87 5.15
C ILE A 114 -11.55 -11.96 6.02
N TYR A 115 -10.22 -11.94 6.21
CA TYR A 115 -9.46 -13.04 6.80
C TYR A 115 -9.04 -12.79 8.25
N LYS A 116 -9.12 -11.56 8.76
CA LYS A 116 -8.65 -11.14 10.09
C LYS A 116 -7.12 -11.17 10.26
N PHE A 117 -6.38 -11.30 9.19
CA PHE A 117 -4.93 -11.17 9.09
C PHE A 117 -4.56 -10.57 7.73
N VAL A 118 -3.31 -10.17 7.57
CA VAL A 118 -2.74 -9.80 6.27
C VAL A 118 -1.84 -10.92 5.80
N VAL A 119 -1.89 -11.25 4.51
CA VAL A 119 -0.97 -12.20 3.89
C VAL A 119 0.32 -11.48 3.54
N ASP A 120 1.41 -11.80 4.24
CA ASP A 120 2.75 -11.30 3.97
C ASP A 120 3.62 -12.43 3.43
N PHE A 121 4.59 -12.10 2.56
CA PHE A 121 5.33 -13.15 1.89
C PHE A 121 6.75 -12.78 1.42
N ILE A 122 7.24 -11.55 1.58
CA ILE A 122 8.59 -11.12 1.20
C ILE A 122 9.41 -10.91 2.46
N ASP A 123 10.43 -11.73 2.66
CA ASP A 123 11.38 -11.65 3.78
C ASP A 123 12.77 -11.25 3.27
N ILE A 124 13.26 -10.07 3.64
CA ILE A 124 14.59 -9.58 3.23
C ILE A 124 15.64 -10.08 4.21
N LYS A 125 16.62 -10.85 3.73
CA LYS A 125 17.65 -11.49 4.55
C LYS A 125 18.67 -10.54 5.20
N TRP A 126 18.81 -9.32 4.69
CA TRP A 126 19.89 -8.41 5.14
C TRP A 126 19.58 -7.61 6.39
N PHE A 127 18.30 -7.51 6.74
CA PHE A 127 17.84 -6.75 7.89
C PHE A 127 16.76 -7.55 8.63
N ASN A 128 16.68 -7.40 9.94
CA ASN A 128 15.51 -7.85 10.71
C ASN A 128 14.29 -6.97 10.36
N PHE A 129 13.85 -7.06 9.10
CA PHE A 129 12.68 -6.34 8.62
C PHE A 129 11.48 -7.29 8.66
N PRO A 130 10.31 -6.83 9.10
CA PRO A 130 9.11 -7.66 9.05
C PRO A 130 8.82 -8.15 7.65
N VAL A 131 8.32 -9.37 7.51
CA VAL A 131 7.82 -9.90 6.24
C VAL A 131 6.71 -8.97 5.74
N PHE A 132 6.67 -8.68 4.46
CA PHE A 132 5.76 -7.71 3.85
C PHE A 132 5.20 -8.21 2.51
N ASN A 133 4.35 -7.41 1.87
CA ASN A 133 3.63 -7.75 0.64
C ASN A 133 3.66 -6.61 -0.40
N ILE A 134 2.95 -6.80 -1.52
CA ILE A 134 2.87 -5.80 -2.61
C ILE A 134 2.16 -4.51 -2.14
N ALA A 135 1.12 -4.63 -1.31
CA ALA A 135 0.43 -3.47 -0.77
C ALA A 135 1.34 -2.59 0.10
N ASP A 136 2.24 -3.22 0.89
CA ASP A 136 3.22 -2.49 1.71
C ASP A 136 4.27 -1.78 0.84
N ILE A 137 4.72 -2.42 -0.25
CA ILE A 137 5.59 -1.76 -1.24
C ILE A 137 4.91 -0.51 -1.80
N ALA A 138 3.62 -0.61 -2.14
CA ALA A 138 2.88 0.55 -2.63
C ALA A 138 2.80 1.67 -1.58
N ILE A 139 2.57 1.35 -0.29
CA ILE A 139 2.55 2.33 0.80
C ILE A 139 3.92 3.02 0.91
N VAL A 140 5.01 2.27 0.92
CA VAL A 140 6.37 2.83 1.01
C VAL A 140 6.69 3.73 -0.18
N LEU A 141 6.39 3.30 -1.41
CA LEU A 141 6.57 4.12 -2.61
C LEU A 141 5.67 5.37 -2.57
N GLY A 142 4.47 5.27 -2.02
CA GLY A 142 3.58 6.39 -1.76
C GLY A 142 4.20 7.43 -0.82
N ALA A 143 4.84 6.97 0.26
CA ALA A 143 5.57 7.83 1.18
C ALA A 143 6.75 8.53 0.49
N VAL A 144 7.53 7.81 -0.31
CA VAL A 144 8.62 8.40 -1.09
C VAL A 144 8.10 9.46 -2.06
N ALA A 145 7.02 9.17 -2.80
CA ALA A 145 6.41 10.14 -3.72
C ALA A 145 5.87 11.38 -3.00
N ALA A 146 5.28 11.22 -1.80
CA ALA A 146 4.83 12.33 -0.97
C ALA A 146 5.99 13.21 -0.48
N ILE A 147 7.09 12.59 -0.03
CA ILE A 147 8.30 13.31 0.39
C ILE A 147 8.89 14.10 -0.78
N ILE A 148 9.02 13.47 -1.96
CA ILE A 148 9.50 14.16 -3.17
C ILE A 148 8.58 15.34 -3.50
N PHE A 149 7.26 15.16 -3.40
CA PHE A 149 6.32 16.25 -3.63
C PHE A 149 6.56 17.42 -2.68
N VAL A 150 6.64 17.17 -1.39
CA VAL A 150 6.84 18.21 -0.37
C VAL A 150 8.17 18.94 -0.56
N LEU A 151 9.26 18.21 -0.83
CA LEU A 151 10.58 18.83 -0.92
C LEU A 151 10.81 19.62 -2.22
N PHE A 152 10.21 19.21 -3.33
CA PHE A 152 10.55 19.76 -4.64
C PHE A 152 9.41 20.47 -5.37
N PHE A 153 8.16 20.18 -5.01
CA PHE A 153 7.00 20.66 -5.76
C PHE A 153 5.99 21.47 -4.91
N ASP A 154 6.04 21.37 -3.57
CA ASP A 154 5.20 22.19 -2.71
C ASP A 154 5.79 23.61 -2.57
N LYS A 155 5.25 24.54 -3.36
CA LYS A 155 5.63 25.95 -3.33
C LYS A 155 4.78 26.80 -2.39
N SER A 156 3.99 26.17 -1.52
CA SER A 156 2.95 26.88 -0.74
C SER A 156 3.52 27.89 0.28
N GLU A 157 4.79 27.78 0.69
CA GLU A 157 5.40 28.68 1.68
C GLU A 157 6.41 29.71 1.12
N GLY A 158 6.81 29.62 -0.16
CA GLY A 158 7.85 30.48 -0.74
C GLY A 158 7.43 31.90 -1.13
N ASN A 159 6.15 32.25 -1.10
CA ASN A 159 5.63 33.51 -1.62
C ASN A 159 4.90 34.39 -0.59
N LYS A 160 5.19 34.22 0.69
CA LYS A 160 4.70 35.08 1.78
C LYS A 160 5.84 35.75 2.57
N ARG A 161 6.87 36.25 1.85
CA ARG A 161 7.83 37.21 2.41
C ARG A 161 8.05 38.36 1.47
#